data_b0efff7d56876f418b77d3a5abccf451
#
_entry.id   b0efff7d56876f418b77d3a5abccf451
#
_cell.length_a   1.000
_cell.length_b   1.000
_cell.length_c   1.000
_cell.angle_alpha   90.00
_cell.angle_beta   90.00
_cell.angle_gamma   90.00
#
_symmetry.space_group_name_H-M   'P 1'
#
loop_
_entity.id
_entity.type
_entity.pdbx_description
1 polymer ?
#
loop_
_entity_poly.entity_id
_entity_poly.type
_entity_poly.pdbx_seq_one_letter_code
_entity_poly.pdbx_strand_id
1 'polypeptide(L)'
;MLTIYGYDEQFHKCVPCLNAKRFCAAKGKDYNFISVVNGKDENGPIFDESVISELLSRLGRKEKTGLSMPQIFDGDTHIGGFSELRGYSFG
;
A
#
# COMPACT_ATOMS: atom_id res chain seq x y z
N MET A 1 5.91 11.88 6.15
CA MET A 1 5.36 11.64 4.79
C MET A 1 4.66 10.28 4.78
N LEU A 2 3.46 10.26 4.25
CA LEU A 2 2.71 9.02 4.12
C LEU A 2 3.21 8.22 2.92
N THR A 3 3.33 6.91 3.10
CA THR A 3 3.69 5.98 2.02
C THR A 3 2.63 4.90 1.94
N ILE A 4 2.07 4.71 0.76
CA ILE A 4 1.03 3.70 0.52
C ILE A 4 1.59 2.65 -0.42
N TYR A 5 1.73 1.42 0.06
CA TYR A 5 2.05 0.27 -0.78
C TYR A 5 0.75 -0.37 -1.20
N GLY A 6 0.51 -0.45 -2.49
CA GLY A 6 -0.75 -1.00 -2.98
C GLY A 6 -0.69 -1.41 -4.43
N TYR A 7 -1.83 -1.82 -4.97
CA TYR A 7 -1.93 -2.21 -6.37
C TYR A 7 -2.16 -0.98 -7.23
N ASP A 8 -1.39 -0.88 -8.32
CA ASP A 8 -1.66 0.09 -9.37
C ASP A 8 -2.93 -0.37 -10.08
N GLU A 9 -3.93 0.51 -10.16
CA GLU A 9 -5.23 0.16 -10.78
C GLU A 9 -5.11 -0.23 -12.24
N GLN A 10 -4.02 0.17 -12.91
CA GLN A 10 -3.74 -0.24 -14.26
C GLN A 10 -3.58 -1.76 -14.38
N PHE A 11 -3.08 -2.40 -13.32
CA PHE A 11 -2.79 -3.83 -13.33
C PHE A 11 -3.76 -4.65 -12.48
N HIS A 12 -4.33 -4.05 -11.46
CA HIS A 12 -5.26 -4.76 -10.56
C HIS A 12 -6.12 -3.76 -9.81
N LYS A 13 -7.42 -3.93 -9.87
CA LYS A 13 -8.34 -3.05 -9.14
C LYS A 13 -8.27 -3.35 -7.65
N CYS A 14 -7.98 -2.33 -6.87
CA CYS A 14 -7.92 -2.41 -5.41
C CYS A 14 -8.70 -1.24 -4.83
N VAL A 15 -9.95 -1.48 -4.41
CA VAL A 15 -10.80 -0.42 -3.87
C VAL A 15 -10.22 0.22 -2.61
N PRO A 16 -9.73 -0.55 -1.62
CA PRO A 16 -9.11 0.07 -0.45
C PRO A 16 -7.87 0.92 -0.79
N CYS A 17 -7.11 0.53 -1.81
CA CYS A 17 -5.96 1.31 -2.26
C CYS A 17 -6.39 2.67 -2.82
N LEU A 18 -7.43 2.67 -3.65
CA LEU A 18 -8.01 3.91 -4.20
C LEU A 18 -8.58 4.78 -3.08
N ASN A 19 -9.29 4.16 -2.14
CA ASN A 19 -9.87 4.87 -1.01
C ASN A 19 -8.80 5.52 -0.14
N ALA A 20 -7.66 4.85 0.05
CA ALA A 20 -6.54 5.40 0.81
C ALA A 20 -6.00 6.66 0.13
N LYS A 21 -5.81 6.60 -1.20
CA LYS A 21 -5.34 7.76 -1.96
C LYS A 21 -6.32 8.93 -1.87
N ARG A 22 -7.62 8.64 -2.02
CA ARG A 22 -8.67 9.68 -1.93
C ARG A 22 -8.74 10.29 -0.54
N PHE A 23 -8.60 9.47 0.48
CA PHE A 23 -8.62 9.93 1.86
C PHE A 23 -7.48 10.91 2.13
N CYS A 24 -6.25 10.56 1.70
CA CYS A 24 -5.11 11.45 1.87
C CYS A 24 -5.31 12.77 1.13
N ALA A 25 -5.80 12.70 -0.11
CA ALA A 25 -6.07 13.91 -0.89
C ALA A 25 -7.12 14.78 -0.23
N ALA A 26 -8.20 14.19 0.28
CA ALA A 26 -9.28 14.92 0.94
C ALA A 26 -8.82 15.61 2.23
N LYS A 27 -7.84 15.01 2.91
CA LYS A 27 -7.26 15.57 4.14
C LYS A 27 -6.11 16.53 3.87
N GLY A 28 -5.76 16.75 2.59
CA GLY A 28 -4.65 17.61 2.24
C GLY A 28 -3.29 17.04 2.65
N LYS A 29 -3.19 15.72 2.74
CA LYS A 29 -1.94 15.05 3.13
C LYS A 29 -1.17 14.58 1.92
N ASP A 30 0.11 14.92 1.87
CA ASP A 30 0.98 14.41 0.82
C ASP A 30 1.29 12.95 1.07
N TYR A 31 1.40 12.19 -0.01
CA TYR A 31 1.74 10.77 0.09
C TYR A 31 2.53 10.31 -1.13
N ASN A 32 3.30 9.24 -0.93
CA ASN A 32 3.92 8.51 -2.02
C ASN A 32 3.14 7.22 -2.20
N PHE A 33 2.81 6.89 -3.45
CA PHE A 33 2.17 5.61 -3.76
C PHE A 33 3.19 4.72 -4.46
N ILE A 34 3.45 3.56 -3.88
CA ILE A 34 4.40 2.58 -4.41
C ILE A 34 3.62 1.34 -4.81
N SER A 35 3.61 1.04 -6.12
CA SER A 35 2.91 -0.15 -6.60
C SER A 35 3.69 -1.41 -6.24
N VAL A 36 2.99 -2.39 -5.70
CA VAL A 36 3.57 -3.70 -5.40
C VAL A 36 3.53 -4.63 -6.62
N VAL A 37 2.96 -4.14 -7.73
CA VAL A 37 2.88 -4.90 -8.98
C VAL A 37 3.45 -4.06 -10.12
N ASN A 38 4.08 -4.72 -11.09
CA ASN A 38 4.70 -4.03 -12.23
C ASN A 38 4.18 -4.53 -13.58
N GLY A 39 3.10 -5.30 -13.58
CA GLY A 39 2.48 -5.80 -14.80
C GLY A 39 1.34 -6.73 -14.46
N LYS A 40 0.82 -7.37 -15.49
CA LYS A 40 -0.20 -8.42 -15.33
C LYS A 40 -0.11 -9.38 -16.51
N ASP A 41 -0.55 -10.61 -16.27
CA ASP A 41 -0.67 -11.62 -17.29
C ASP A 41 -2.02 -12.36 -17.13
N GLU A 42 -2.18 -13.50 -17.80
CA GLU A 42 -3.43 -14.26 -17.74
C GLU A 42 -3.74 -14.80 -16.35
N ASN A 43 -2.73 -14.89 -15.47
CA ASN A 43 -2.88 -15.37 -14.10
C ASN A 43 -3.12 -14.24 -13.11
N GLY A 44 -3.11 -13.00 -13.55
CA GLY A 44 -3.36 -11.83 -12.71
C GLY A 44 -2.17 -10.89 -12.62
N PRO A 45 -2.14 -10.05 -11.60
CA PRO A 45 -1.05 -9.07 -11.45
C PRO A 45 0.27 -9.75 -11.13
N ILE A 46 1.35 -9.16 -11.64
CA ILE A 46 2.72 -9.65 -11.42
C ILE A 46 3.36 -8.80 -10.33
N PHE A 47 3.77 -9.42 -9.24
CA PHE A 47 4.39 -8.70 -8.13
C PHE A 47 5.80 -8.23 -8.49
N ASP A 48 6.08 -6.99 -8.08
CA ASP A 48 7.44 -6.44 -8.14
C ASP A 48 8.19 -6.97 -6.93
N GLU A 49 9.08 -7.93 -7.15
CA GLU A 49 9.75 -8.64 -6.07
C GLU A 49 10.63 -7.71 -5.21
N SER A 50 11.23 -6.68 -5.82
CA SER A 50 12.05 -5.74 -5.05
C SER A 50 11.19 -4.90 -4.10
N VAL A 51 10.02 -4.47 -4.55
CA VAL A 51 9.09 -3.71 -3.72
C VAL A 51 8.50 -4.60 -2.62
N ILE A 52 8.11 -5.83 -2.97
CA ILE A 52 7.59 -6.78 -1.98
C ILE A 52 8.65 -7.07 -0.91
N SER A 53 9.90 -7.28 -1.32
CA SER A 53 10.99 -7.53 -0.38
C SER A 53 11.19 -6.36 0.59
N GLU A 54 11.18 -5.13 0.07
CA GLU A 54 11.27 -3.93 0.89
C GLU A 54 10.11 -3.85 1.89
N LEU A 55 8.89 -4.07 1.40
CA LEU A 55 7.70 -4.01 2.24
C LEU A 55 7.74 -5.06 3.35
N LEU A 56 8.08 -6.30 3.02
CA LEU A 56 8.18 -7.38 4.00
C LEU A 56 9.23 -7.05 5.06
N SER A 57 10.36 -6.48 4.66
CA SER A 57 11.41 -6.07 5.58
C SER A 57 10.87 -5.00 6.55
N ARG A 58 10.13 -4.02 6.06
CA ARG A 58 9.54 -2.98 6.89
C ARG A 58 8.50 -3.54 7.87
N LEU A 59 7.79 -4.58 7.46
CA LEU A 59 6.76 -5.22 8.30
C LEU A 59 7.35 -6.27 9.25
N GLY A 60 8.62 -6.63 9.09
CA GLY A 60 9.25 -7.68 9.87
C GLY A 60 8.72 -9.07 9.52
N ARG A 61 8.27 -9.26 8.28
CA ARG A 61 7.72 -10.53 7.80
C ARG A 61 8.69 -11.20 6.84
N LYS A 62 8.62 -12.52 6.77
CA LYS A 62 9.50 -13.31 5.89
C LYS A 62 8.85 -13.69 4.58
N GLU A 63 7.53 -13.72 4.52
CA GLU A 63 6.80 -14.14 3.33
C GLU A 63 5.57 -13.27 3.12
N LYS A 64 5.11 -13.22 1.86
CA LYS A 64 3.96 -12.42 1.49
C LYS A 64 2.62 -13.11 1.69
N THR A 65 2.62 -14.38 2.10
CA THR A 65 1.38 -15.12 2.37
C THR A 65 0.54 -14.38 3.41
N GLY A 66 -0.71 -14.13 3.08
CA GLY A 66 -1.61 -13.39 3.96
C GLY A 66 -1.38 -11.87 4.00
N LEU A 67 -0.48 -11.38 3.16
CA LEU A 67 -0.22 -9.94 3.09
C LEU A 67 -1.35 -9.25 2.31
N SER A 68 -2.03 -8.32 2.96
CA SER A 68 -3.11 -7.56 2.35
C SER A 68 -2.61 -6.19 1.91
N MET A 69 -3.33 -5.57 0.99
CA MET A 69 -3.05 -4.21 0.52
C MET A 69 -4.28 -3.34 0.72
N PRO A 70 -4.12 -2.06 0.95
CA PRO A 70 -2.83 -1.35 1.01
C PRO A 70 -2.13 -1.56 2.35
N GLN A 71 -0.81 -1.31 2.37
CA GLN A 71 -0.02 -1.22 3.60
C GLN A 71 0.49 0.21 3.67
N ILE A 72 0.15 0.92 4.73
CA ILE A 72 0.35 2.36 4.83
C ILE A 72 1.27 2.68 5.99
N PHE A 73 2.22 3.57 5.74
CA PHE A 73 3.19 4.02 6.74
C PHE A 73 3.16 5.54 6.86
N ASP A 74 3.40 6.05 8.06
CA ASP A 74 3.67 7.47 8.28
C ASP A 74 5.13 7.54 8.75
N GLY A 75 6.03 7.91 7.83
CA GLY A 75 7.46 7.77 8.09
C GLY A 75 7.79 6.31 8.37
N ASP A 76 8.32 6.03 9.54
CA ASP A 76 8.65 4.66 9.95
C ASP A 76 7.52 3.97 10.71
N THR A 77 6.42 4.67 10.97
CA THR A 77 5.30 4.12 11.72
C THR A 77 4.36 3.37 10.79
N HIS A 78 4.13 2.10 11.07
CA HIS A 78 3.17 1.29 10.31
C HIS A 78 1.75 1.60 10.78
N ILE A 79 0.94 2.16 9.89
CA ILE A 79 -0.47 2.46 10.18
C ILE A 79 -1.33 1.22 9.99
N GLY A 80 -1.17 0.53 8.87
CA GLY A 80 -1.99 -0.62 8.50
C GLY A 80 -2.65 -0.42 7.15
N GLY A 81 -3.88 -0.86 7.01
CA GLY A 81 -4.66 -0.70 5.79
C GLY A 81 -5.53 0.55 5.83
N PHE A 82 -6.50 0.61 4.91
CA PHE A 82 -7.38 1.78 4.82
C PHE A 82 -8.22 1.97 6.09
N SER A 83 -8.70 0.89 6.69
CA SER A 83 -9.51 0.99 7.91
C SER A 83 -8.74 1.66 9.04
N GLU A 84 -7.47 1.29 9.19
CA GLU A 84 -6.58 1.89 10.20
C GLU A 84 -6.24 3.34 9.87
N LEU A 85 -6.07 3.64 8.58
CA LEU A 85 -5.78 5.01 8.13
C LEU A 85 -6.93 5.95 8.50
N ARG A 86 -8.18 5.52 8.36
CA ARG A 86 -9.35 6.33 8.67
C ARG A 86 -9.38 6.77 10.13
N GLY A 87 -8.89 5.93 11.01
CA GLY A 87 -8.84 6.23 12.44
C GLY A 87 -7.50 6.79 12.92
N TYR A 88 -6.56 6.98 12.02
CA TYR A 88 -5.22 7.42 12.40
C TYR A 88 -5.19 8.90 12.75
N SER A 89 -4.52 9.23 13.84
CA SER A 89 -4.36 10.62 14.28
C SER A 89 -3.06 11.19 13.70
N PHE A 90 -3.20 12.16 12.81
CA PHE A 90 -2.06 12.89 12.25
C PHE A 90 -1.67 13.98 13.25
N GLY A 91 -0.80 13.64 14.14
CA GLY A 91 -0.42 14.50 15.22
C GLY A 91 0.67 15.52 14.94
#